data_d2fc3bbaad26efd8c287c3e86450281b
#
_entry.id   d2fc3bbaad26efd8c287c3e86450281b
#
_cell.length_a   1.000
_cell.length_b   1.000
_cell.length_c   1.000
_cell.angle_alpha   90.00
_cell.angle_beta   90.00
_cell.angle_gamma   90.00
#
_symmetry.space_group_name_H-M   'P 1'
#
loop_
_entity.id
_entity.type
_entity.pdbx_description
1 polymer ?
#
loop_
_entity_poly.entity_id
_entity_poly.type
_entity_poly.pdbx_seq_one_letter_code
_entity_poly.pdbx_strand_id
1 'polypeptide(L)' 'VLSCVVWCIVMYVVMHVMMLCVVACIVIHVVMHAEWFVVVSVL' A
#
# COMPACT_ATOMS: atom_id res chain seq x y z
N VAL A 1 6.36 -24.75 20.04
CA VAL A 1 7.17 -23.54 20.26
C VAL A 1 7.66 -22.99 18.91
N LEU A 2 8.20 -23.85 18.03
CA LEU A 2 8.66 -23.44 16.70
C LEU A 2 7.50 -22.96 15.82
N SER A 3 6.35 -23.62 15.93
CA SER A 3 5.18 -23.24 15.14
C SER A 3 4.62 -21.88 15.53
N CYS A 4 4.68 -21.51 16.81
CA CYS A 4 4.24 -20.19 17.25
C CYS A 4 5.15 -19.09 16.73
N VAL A 5 6.47 -19.33 16.73
CA VAL A 5 7.44 -18.36 16.21
C VAL A 5 7.26 -18.18 14.71
N VAL A 6 7.09 -19.27 13.98
CA VAL A 6 6.85 -19.24 12.52
C VAL A 6 5.56 -18.50 12.21
N TRP A 7 4.48 -18.77 12.96
CA TRP A 7 3.22 -18.07 12.78
C TRP A 7 3.32 -16.58 13.07
N CYS A 8 4.06 -16.21 14.12
CA CYS A 8 4.30 -14.80 14.43
C CYS A 8 5.05 -14.08 13.30
N ILE A 9 6.06 -14.74 12.73
CA ILE A 9 6.82 -14.18 11.62
C ILE A 9 5.93 -14.03 10.37
N VAL A 10 5.15 -15.06 10.06
CA VAL A 10 4.24 -15.05 8.91
C VAL A 10 3.21 -13.93 9.07
N MET A 11 2.62 -13.79 10.25
CA MET A 11 1.65 -12.72 10.51
C MET A 11 2.29 -11.34 10.40
N TYR A 12 3.51 -11.20 10.88
CA TYR A 12 4.25 -9.93 10.77
C TYR A 12 4.50 -9.56 9.31
N VAL A 13 4.96 -10.53 8.50
CA VAL A 13 5.22 -10.32 7.08
C VAL A 13 3.93 -9.98 6.33
N VAL A 14 2.84 -10.69 6.62
CA VAL A 14 1.54 -10.43 5.99
C VAL A 14 1.05 -9.02 6.33
N MET A 15 1.17 -8.60 7.59
CA MET A 15 0.80 -7.25 8.00
C MET A 15 1.63 -6.18 7.29
N HIS A 16 2.93 -6.43 7.14
CA HIS A 16 3.82 -5.51 6.41
C HIS A 16 3.42 -5.38 4.95
N VAL A 17 3.17 -6.51 4.29
CA VAL A 17 2.77 -6.53 2.87
C VAL A 17 1.43 -5.81 2.70
N MET A 18 0.49 -6.01 3.59
CA MET A 18 -0.80 -5.33 3.54
C MET A 18 -0.65 -3.82 3.72
N MET A 19 0.20 -3.39 4.66
CA MET A 19 0.49 -1.97 4.86
C MET A 19 1.13 -1.34 3.63
N LEU A 20 2.09 -2.02 3.02
CA LEU A 20 2.72 -1.56 1.78
C LEU A 20 1.72 -1.45 0.64
N CYS A 21 0.80 -2.41 0.51
CA CYS A 21 -0.25 -2.37 -0.49
C CYS A 21 -1.17 -1.16 -0.30
N VAL A 22 -1.59 -0.90 0.95
CA VAL A 22 -2.45 0.24 1.26
C VAL A 22 -1.75 1.56 0.94
N VAL A 23 -0.50 1.70 1.35
CA VAL A 23 0.30 2.90 1.06
C VAL A 23 0.48 3.08 -0.44
N ALA A 24 0.80 2.02 -1.16
CA ALA A 24 0.94 2.08 -2.62
C ALA A 24 -0.38 2.49 -3.29
N CYS A 25 -1.51 1.96 -2.84
CA CYS A 25 -2.82 2.34 -3.36
C CYS A 25 -3.10 3.83 -3.12
N ILE A 26 -2.79 4.34 -1.93
CA ILE A 26 -2.99 5.76 -1.60
C ILE A 26 -2.11 6.63 -2.49
N VAL A 27 -0.84 6.26 -2.67
CA VAL A 27 0.10 7.02 -3.50
C VAL A 27 -0.36 7.03 -4.95
N ILE A 28 -0.77 5.88 -5.49
CA ILE A 28 -1.29 5.80 -6.86
C ILE A 28 -2.54 6.66 -7.01
N HIS A 29 -3.44 6.65 -6.03
CA HIS A 29 -4.66 7.46 -6.06
C HIS A 29 -4.34 8.95 -6.09
N VAL A 30 -3.40 9.39 -5.27
CA VAL A 30 -2.98 10.79 -5.21
C VAL A 30 -2.33 11.22 -6.52
N VAL A 31 -1.47 10.38 -7.10
CA VAL A 31 -0.82 10.66 -8.37
C VAL A 31 -1.84 10.77 -9.50
N MET A 32 -2.80 9.86 -9.54
CA MET A 32 -3.87 9.88 -10.55
C MET A 32 -4.73 11.13 -10.43
N HIS A 33 -5.04 11.53 -9.20
CA HIS A 33 -5.79 12.77 -8.95
C HIS A 33 -5.01 14.01 -9.39
N ALA A 34 -3.72 14.03 -9.13
CA ALA A 34 -2.86 15.14 -9.54
C ALA A 34 -2.79 15.25 -11.06
N GLU A 35 -2.64 14.13 -11.75
CA GLU A 35 -2.64 14.10 -13.22
C GLU A 35 -3.96 14.61 -13.80
N TRP A 36 -5.07 14.14 -13.25
CA TRP A 36 -6.39 14.60 -13.67
C TRP A 36 -6.56 16.09 -13.48
N PHE A 37 -6.10 16.61 -12.34
CA PHE A 37 -6.18 18.03 -12.03
C PHE A 37 -5.37 18.86 -13.02
N VAL A 38 -4.18 18.39 -13.40
CA VAL A 38 -3.32 19.07 -14.37
C VAL A 38 -3.98 19.08 -15.75
N VAL A 39 -4.53 17.95 -16.18
CA VAL A 39 -5.21 17.84 -17.47
C VAL A 39 -6.42 18.78 -17.55
N VAL A 40 -7.22 18.82 -16.50
CA VAL A 40 -8.40 19.71 -16.45
C VAL A 40 -7.96 21.18 -16.42
N SER A 41 -6.84 21.47 -15.76
CA SER A 41 -6.30 22.84 -15.66
C SER A 41 -5.77 23.34 -17.00
N VAL A 42 -5.20 22.44 -17.79
CA VAL A 42 -4.67 22.77 -19.13
C VAL A 42 -5.81 22.93 -20.15
N LEU A 43 -6.87 22.15 -19.99
CA LEU A 43 -8.04 22.21 -20.84
C LEU A 43 -8.94 23.39 -20.45
#